data_c50f5a2ac5fcccbc30d6c7e43e39a096
#
_entry.id   c50f5a2ac5fcccbc30d6c7e43e39a096
#
_cell.length_a   1.000
_cell.length_b   1.000
_cell.length_c   1.000
_cell.angle_alpha   90.00
_cell.angle_beta   90.00
_cell.angle_gamma   90.00
#
_symmetry.space_group_name_H-M   'P 1'
#
loop_
_entity.id
_entity.type
_entity.pdbx_description
1 polymer ?
#
loop_
_entity_poly.entity_id
_entity_poly.type
_entity_poly.pdbx_seq_one_letter_code
_entity_poly.pdbx_strand_id
1 'polypeptide(L)'
;MSKLLETAVMAIDEKKGEGILVYDFRSANPFIDYVILCSASNLRQVHAIADNVWDRVKEAGLSFRHMEGNKDSRWILIDLESVVVHVFFEEERQFYRLEHLYADLPRVDI
;
A
#
# COMPACT_ATOMS: atom_id res chain seq x y z
N MET A 1 15.32 5.69 6.00
CA MET A 1 13.97 5.26 5.55
C MET A 1 12.93 5.71 6.56
N SER A 2 11.76 6.05 6.10
CA SER A 2 10.68 6.54 6.95
C SER A 2 10.11 5.44 7.84
N LYS A 3 9.83 5.76 9.08
CA LYS A 3 9.19 4.80 10.00
C LYS A 3 7.79 4.42 9.52
N LEU A 4 7.07 5.36 8.92
CA LEU A 4 5.75 5.10 8.35
C LEU A 4 5.82 4.07 7.22
N LEU A 5 6.79 4.21 6.32
CA LEU A 5 7.01 3.27 5.24
C LEU A 5 7.34 1.88 5.79
N GLU A 6 8.26 1.80 6.74
CA GLU A 6 8.66 0.54 7.35
C GLU A 6 7.49 -0.16 8.03
N THR A 7 6.69 0.61 8.79
CA THR A 7 5.53 0.06 9.50
C THR A 7 4.51 -0.49 8.51
N ALA A 8 4.23 0.25 7.44
CA ALA A 8 3.27 -0.19 6.42
C ALA A 8 3.75 -1.46 5.73
N VAL A 9 5.01 -1.52 5.32
CA VAL A 9 5.57 -2.70 4.66
C VAL A 9 5.54 -3.92 5.58
N MET A 10 5.93 -3.75 6.84
CA MET A 10 5.87 -4.83 7.83
C MET A 10 4.45 -5.34 8.02
N ALA A 11 3.48 -4.44 8.09
CA ALA A 11 2.08 -4.82 8.28
C ALA A 11 1.54 -5.63 7.11
N ILE A 12 1.94 -5.28 5.88
CA ILE A 12 1.58 -6.03 4.68
C ILE A 12 2.19 -7.43 4.74
N ASP A 13 3.46 -7.51 5.09
CA ASP A 13 4.19 -8.77 5.13
C ASP A 13 3.65 -9.70 6.21
N GLU A 14 3.24 -9.17 7.36
CA GLU A 14 2.63 -9.95 8.45
C GLU A 14 1.40 -10.73 7.98
N LYS A 15 0.65 -10.19 7.02
CA LYS A 15 -0.54 -10.83 6.47
C LYS A 15 -0.27 -11.45 5.10
N LYS A 16 1.01 -11.67 4.78
CA LYS A 16 1.46 -12.38 3.57
C LYS A 16 1.02 -11.70 2.27
N GLY A 17 1.05 -10.37 2.25
CA GLY A 17 0.84 -9.61 1.03
C GLY A 17 1.87 -10.00 -0.02
N GLU A 18 1.44 -10.11 -1.27
CA GLU A 18 2.27 -10.56 -2.37
C GLU A 18 2.70 -9.40 -3.26
N GLY A 19 3.86 -9.58 -3.90
CA GLY A 19 4.34 -8.62 -4.89
C GLY A 19 4.49 -7.21 -4.35
N ILE A 20 5.04 -7.07 -3.16
CA ILE A 20 5.21 -5.75 -2.53
C ILE A 20 6.22 -4.94 -3.33
N LEU A 21 5.78 -3.80 -3.87
CA LEU A 21 6.64 -2.86 -4.57
C LEU A 21 6.49 -1.48 -3.92
N VAL A 22 7.61 -0.82 -3.72
CA VAL A 22 7.63 0.53 -3.15
C VAL A 22 8.25 1.48 -4.17
N TYR A 23 7.52 2.55 -4.48
CA TYR A 23 7.97 3.58 -5.40
C TYR A 23 8.27 4.87 -4.64
N ASP A 24 9.38 5.51 -4.99
CA ASP A 24 9.75 6.80 -4.45
C ASP A 24 9.05 7.89 -5.27
N PHE A 25 8.14 8.61 -4.63
CA PHE A 25 7.33 9.65 -5.26
C PHE A 25 7.85 11.06 -4.95
N ARG A 26 8.96 11.18 -4.22
CA ARG A 26 9.43 12.50 -3.77
C ARG A 26 9.77 13.45 -4.89
N SER A 27 10.20 12.94 -6.05
CA SER A 27 10.47 13.77 -7.21
C SER A 27 9.23 14.07 -8.05
N ALA A 28 8.15 13.33 -7.85
CA ALA A 28 6.93 13.44 -8.67
C ALA A 28 5.79 14.19 -7.97
N ASN A 29 5.81 14.24 -6.64
CA ASN A 29 4.71 14.83 -5.87
C ASN A 29 5.23 15.43 -4.58
N PRO A 30 4.92 16.70 -4.27
CA PRO A 30 5.43 17.36 -3.07
C PRO A 30 4.80 16.85 -1.76
N PHE A 31 3.67 16.14 -1.84
CA PHE A 31 2.95 15.68 -0.65
C PHE A 31 3.09 14.19 -0.36
N ILE A 32 3.43 13.41 -1.39
CA ILE A 32 3.55 11.95 -1.27
C ILE A 32 5.02 11.56 -1.42
N ASP A 33 5.54 10.88 -0.40
CA ASP A 33 6.93 10.40 -0.43
C ASP A 33 7.04 9.02 -1.06
N TYR A 34 6.10 8.13 -0.74
CA TYR A 34 6.15 6.74 -1.21
C TYR A 34 4.77 6.21 -1.55
N VAL A 35 4.73 5.34 -2.55
CA VAL A 35 3.52 4.57 -2.90
C VAL A 35 3.87 3.09 -2.84
N ILE A 36 3.05 2.31 -2.16
CA ILE A 36 3.24 0.88 -2.01
C ILE A 36 2.14 0.16 -2.77
N LEU A 37 2.54 -0.84 -3.56
CA LEU A 37 1.61 -1.75 -4.24
C LEU A 37 1.77 -3.13 -3.64
N CYS A 38 0.66 -3.81 -3.40
CA CYS A 38 0.67 -5.21 -3.01
C CYS A 38 -0.65 -5.85 -3.44
N SER A 39 -0.70 -7.17 -3.36
CA SER A 39 -1.88 -7.91 -3.77
C SER A 39 -2.06 -9.19 -2.95
N ALA A 40 -3.23 -9.78 -3.10
CA ALA A 40 -3.56 -11.07 -2.50
C ALA A 40 -4.46 -11.86 -3.44
N SER A 41 -4.49 -13.17 -3.25
CA SER A 41 -5.21 -14.08 -4.13
C SER A 41 -6.68 -14.28 -3.75
N ASN A 42 -7.14 -13.69 -2.65
CA ASN A 42 -8.56 -13.73 -2.27
C ASN A 42 -8.94 -12.44 -1.54
N LEU A 43 -10.23 -12.12 -1.53
CA LEU A 43 -10.72 -10.88 -0.96
C LEU A 43 -10.54 -10.80 0.55
N ARG A 44 -10.68 -11.92 1.25
CA ARG A 44 -10.49 -11.95 2.71
C ARG A 44 -9.07 -11.47 3.06
N GLN A 45 -8.08 -11.94 2.32
CA GLN A 45 -6.70 -11.55 2.56
C GLN A 45 -6.44 -10.10 2.18
N VAL A 46 -7.04 -9.62 1.09
CA VAL A 46 -6.97 -8.20 0.71
C VAL A 46 -7.40 -7.33 1.88
N HIS A 47 -8.54 -7.66 2.48
CA HIS A 47 -9.08 -6.90 3.61
C HIS A 47 -8.24 -7.05 4.86
N ALA A 48 -7.72 -8.25 5.14
CA ALA A 48 -6.85 -8.48 6.29
C ALA A 48 -5.57 -7.65 6.20
N ILE A 49 -4.98 -7.55 5.00
CA ILE A 49 -3.80 -6.72 4.76
C ILE A 49 -4.12 -5.25 5.03
N ALA A 50 -5.20 -4.76 4.43
CA ALA A 50 -5.59 -3.36 4.57
C ALA A 50 -5.86 -2.99 6.03
N ASP A 51 -6.61 -3.82 6.74
CA ASP A 51 -6.92 -3.59 8.14
C ASP A 51 -5.65 -3.62 9.00
N ASN A 52 -4.73 -4.53 8.71
CA ASN A 52 -3.50 -4.63 9.48
C ASN A 52 -2.60 -3.41 9.28
N VAL A 53 -2.50 -2.90 8.05
CA VAL A 53 -1.76 -1.66 7.78
C VAL A 53 -2.35 -0.52 8.62
N TRP A 54 -3.66 -0.36 8.56
CA TRP A 54 -4.37 0.69 9.29
C TRP A 54 -4.12 0.57 10.79
N ASP A 55 -4.30 -0.62 11.34
CA ASP A 55 -4.15 -0.86 12.78
C ASP A 55 -2.72 -0.65 13.26
N ARG A 56 -1.73 -1.15 12.52
CA ARG A 56 -0.33 -1.01 12.91
C ARG A 56 0.15 0.45 12.87
N VAL A 57 -0.28 1.18 11.86
CA VAL A 57 0.06 2.60 11.76
C VAL A 57 -0.58 3.37 12.92
N LYS A 58 -1.82 3.08 13.22
CA LYS A 58 -2.55 3.70 14.32
C LYS A 58 -1.89 3.39 15.67
N GLU A 59 -1.57 2.12 15.93
CA GLU A 59 -0.91 1.67 17.16
C GLU A 59 0.45 2.33 17.35
N ALA A 60 1.17 2.57 16.26
CA ALA A 60 2.48 3.21 16.30
C ALA A 60 2.40 4.72 16.50
N GLY A 61 1.20 5.29 16.55
CA GLY A 61 1.01 6.73 16.69
C GLY A 61 1.43 7.53 15.48
N LEU A 62 1.44 6.89 14.29
CA LEU A 62 1.85 7.54 13.06
C LEU A 62 0.63 8.11 12.33
N SER A 63 0.91 8.98 11.33
CA SER A 63 -0.14 9.64 10.56
C SER A 63 -0.97 8.67 9.75
N PHE A 64 -2.27 8.89 9.74
CA PHE A 64 -3.19 8.21 8.82
C PHE A 64 -4.34 9.18 8.52
N ARG A 65 -4.90 9.09 7.31
CA ARG A 65 -5.97 10.00 6.87
C ARG A 65 -7.26 9.27 6.62
N HIS A 66 -7.31 8.40 5.62
CA HIS A 66 -8.51 7.63 5.36
C HIS A 66 -8.20 6.36 4.58
N MET A 67 -9.15 5.46 4.58
CA MET A 67 -9.07 4.22 3.82
C MET A 67 -10.32 4.15 2.95
N GLU A 68 -10.13 3.93 1.65
CA GLU A 68 -11.24 3.82 0.70
C GLU A 68 -11.44 2.37 0.31
N GLY A 69 -12.68 1.92 0.39
CA GLY A 69 -13.08 0.57 0.07
C GLY A 69 -14.10 0.05 1.07
N ASN A 70 -14.74 -1.04 0.70
CA ASN A 70 -15.70 -1.73 1.56
C ASN A 70 -15.44 -3.23 1.50
N LYS A 71 -16.28 -4.03 2.16
CA LYS A 71 -16.07 -5.48 2.26
C LYS A 71 -16.06 -6.22 0.91
N ASP A 72 -16.59 -5.61 -0.13
CA ASP A 72 -16.62 -6.21 -1.48
C ASP A 72 -15.56 -5.63 -2.41
N SER A 73 -14.75 -4.70 -1.92
CA SER A 73 -13.77 -4.01 -2.75
C SER A 73 -12.63 -4.94 -3.15
N ARG A 74 -12.25 -4.85 -4.42
CA ARG A 74 -11.12 -5.58 -5.00
C ARG A 74 -9.86 -4.73 -5.03
N TRP A 75 -9.98 -3.48 -4.65
CA TRP A 75 -8.89 -2.50 -4.60
C TRP A 75 -9.17 -1.58 -3.43
N ILE A 76 -8.31 -1.65 -2.42
CA ILE A 76 -8.41 -0.78 -1.25
C ILE A 76 -7.26 0.20 -1.26
N LEU A 77 -7.59 1.47 -1.11
CA LEU A 77 -6.62 2.55 -1.03
C LEU A 77 -6.49 2.98 0.43
N ILE A 78 -5.27 3.02 0.93
CA ILE A 78 -5.00 3.50 2.28
C ILE A 78 -4.15 4.76 2.16
N ASP A 79 -4.74 5.89 2.53
CA ASP A 79 -4.06 7.18 2.51
C ASP A 79 -3.46 7.44 3.90
N LEU A 80 -2.15 7.38 3.99
CA LEU A 80 -1.40 7.63 5.21
C LEU A 80 -0.68 8.99 5.15
N GLU A 81 -1.16 9.91 4.33
CA GLU A 81 -0.57 11.23 4.09
C GLU A 81 0.65 11.16 3.17
N SER A 82 1.85 10.97 3.75
CA SER A 82 3.07 10.91 2.95
C SER A 82 3.30 9.56 2.28
N VAL A 83 2.53 8.53 2.67
CA VAL A 83 2.60 7.19 2.08
C VAL A 83 1.20 6.77 1.67
N VAL A 84 1.08 6.27 0.45
CA VAL A 84 -0.19 5.72 -0.06
C VAL A 84 0.00 4.25 -0.34
N VAL A 85 -0.92 3.42 0.14
CA VAL A 85 -0.87 1.97 -0.05
C VAL A 85 -2.04 1.53 -0.92
N HIS A 86 -1.73 0.77 -1.96
CA HIS A 86 -2.74 0.12 -2.80
C HIS A 86 -2.71 -1.37 -2.52
N VAL A 87 -3.83 -1.91 -2.05
CA VAL A 87 -3.99 -3.35 -1.81
C VAL A 87 -4.99 -3.87 -2.83
N PHE A 88 -4.52 -4.76 -3.70
CA PHE A 88 -5.34 -5.28 -4.80
C PHE A 88 -5.68 -6.75 -4.61
N PHE A 89 -6.87 -7.14 -5.05
CA PHE A 89 -7.10 -8.50 -5.48
C PHE A 89 -6.26 -8.71 -6.74
N GLU A 90 -5.61 -9.85 -6.87
CA GLU A 90 -4.60 -10.10 -7.89
C GLU A 90 -5.07 -9.78 -9.32
N GLU A 91 -6.29 -10.17 -9.69
CA GLU A 91 -6.82 -9.87 -11.02
C GLU A 91 -6.95 -8.37 -11.28
N GLU A 92 -7.36 -7.60 -10.26
CA GLU A 92 -7.49 -6.16 -10.39
C GLU A 92 -6.12 -5.51 -10.58
N ARG A 93 -5.09 -6.01 -9.90
CA ARG A 93 -3.73 -5.51 -10.06
C ARG A 93 -3.26 -5.67 -11.50
N GLN A 94 -3.52 -6.84 -12.09
CA GLN A 94 -3.16 -7.11 -13.47
C GLN A 94 -3.94 -6.25 -14.45
N PHE A 95 -5.19 -5.96 -14.14
CA PHE A 95 -6.05 -5.15 -14.99
C PHE A 95 -5.60 -3.69 -15.02
N TYR A 96 -5.36 -3.08 -13.87
CA TYR A 96 -5.00 -1.66 -13.79
C TYR A 96 -3.54 -1.37 -14.08
N ARG A 97 -2.65 -2.29 -13.79
CA ARG A 97 -1.22 -2.19 -14.09
C ARG A 97 -0.56 -0.87 -13.66
N LEU A 98 -0.71 -0.52 -12.39
CA LEU A 98 -0.07 0.70 -11.88
C LEU A 98 1.44 0.65 -12.01
N GLU A 99 2.04 -0.54 -12.02
CA GLU A 99 3.47 -0.72 -12.26
C GLU A 99 3.93 -0.09 -13.59
N HIS A 100 3.07 -0.12 -14.61
CA HIS A 100 3.37 0.51 -15.89
C HIS A 100 3.29 2.03 -15.79
N LEU A 101 2.30 2.53 -15.07
CA LEU A 101 2.15 3.96 -14.84
C LEU A 101 3.35 4.54 -14.09
N TYR A 102 3.89 3.78 -13.13
CA TYR A 102 4.99 4.22 -12.28
C TYR A 102 6.37 3.75 -12.75
N ALA A 103 6.46 3.21 -13.98
CA ALA A 103 7.68 2.59 -14.48
C ALA A 103 8.92 3.49 -14.45
N ASP A 104 8.72 4.81 -14.61
CA ASP A 104 9.82 5.77 -14.61
C ASP A 104 10.26 6.24 -13.23
N LEU A 105 9.54 5.85 -12.18
CA LEU A 105 9.87 6.28 -10.83
C LEU A 105 10.87 5.32 -10.17
N PRO A 106 11.75 5.84 -9.30
CA PRO A 106 12.68 4.97 -8.58
C PRO A 106 11.93 3.99 -7.68
N ARG A 107 12.45 2.78 -7.60
CA ARG A 107 11.94 1.77 -6.66
C ARG A 107 12.81 1.74 -5.43
N VAL A 108 12.19 1.48 -4.29
CA VAL A 108 12.88 1.35 -3.01
C VAL A 108 13.01 -0.13 -2.69
N ASP A 109 14.23 -0.56 -2.39
CA ASP A 109 14.48 -1.94 -1.93
C ASP A 109 14.05 -2.06 -0.47
N ILE A 110 13.33 -3.11 -0.20
CA ILE A 110 12.79 -3.38 1.14
C ILE A 110 13.16 -4.75 1.63
#